data_9663b083f186139a7409286da670059a
#
_entry.id   9663b083f186139a7409286da670059a
#
_cell.length_a   1.000
_cell.length_b   1.000
_cell.length_c   1.000
_cell.angle_alpha   90.00
_cell.angle_beta   90.00
_cell.angle_gamma   90.00
#
_symmetry.space_group_name_H-M   'P 1'
#
loop_
_entity.id
_entity.type
_entity.pdbx_description
1 polymer ?
#
loop_
_entity_poly.entity_id
_entity_poly.type
_entity_poly.pdbx_seq_one_letter_code
_entity_poly.pdbx_strand_id
1 'polypeptide(L)'
;MDRRVTVAVVFAALVATSGCLGFLSGPITFSASKATVGDDALQQTEYEEAAVNSSEVTRTFSAAGQSKNVTVTNWVAMYERTVDVPVLGERRAAVFGAFASPEVSVLGQTFNPIKDYSDRELASLAQQQYSGLSIGDSVGTREVGTLNQTADVTKFEGTATLSGGQSVDVYVHVTKVKHDGDFVVAVAIYPQRLDGEQEKVDALLSGLEH
;
A
#
# COMPACT_ATOMS: atom_id res chain seq x y z
N MET A 1 -22.09 41.51 -43.16
CA MET A 1 -21.54 40.78 -42.00
C MET A 1 -21.03 41.82 -41.01
N ASP A 2 -21.74 41.99 -39.91
CA ASP A 2 -21.53 43.14 -39.02
C ASP A 2 -20.21 42.98 -38.23
N ARG A 3 -19.44 44.06 -38.24
CA ARG A 3 -18.16 44.24 -37.55
C ARG A 3 -18.23 43.83 -36.05
N ARG A 4 -19.45 43.92 -35.47
CA ARG A 4 -19.73 43.50 -34.07
C ARG A 4 -19.76 41.97 -33.89
N VAL A 5 -20.20 41.22 -34.89
CA VAL A 5 -20.24 39.76 -34.88
C VAL A 5 -18.82 39.18 -35.01
N THR A 6 -17.98 39.82 -35.84
CA THR A 6 -16.58 39.41 -36.05
C THR A 6 -15.74 39.59 -34.77
N VAL A 7 -15.97 40.70 -34.03
CA VAL A 7 -15.28 40.93 -32.73
C VAL A 7 -15.72 39.93 -31.65
N ALA A 8 -17.02 39.58 -31.60
CA ALA A 8 -17.53 38.60 -30.63
C ALA A 8 -16.98 37.19 -30.88
N VAL A 9 -16.84 36.79 -32.15
CA VAL A 9 -16.29 35.47 -32.52
C VAL A 9 -14.79 35.39 -32.21
N VAL A 10 -14.02 36.47 -32.41
CA VAL A 10 -12.59 36.52 -32.08
C VAL A 10 -12.39 36.49 -30.55
N PHE A 11 -13.27 37.15 -29.76
CA PHE A 11 -13.18 37.12 -28.29
C PHE A 11 -13.58 35.76 -27.74
N ALA A 12 -14.56 35.06 -28.31
CA ALA A 12 -14.95 33.69 -27.92
C ALA A 12 -13.85 32.68 -28.25
N ALA A 13 -13.12 32.85 -29.37
CA ALA A 13 -11.98 31.99 -29.71
C ALA A 13 -10.78 32.19 -28.77
N LEU A 14 -10.53 33.41 -28.28
CA LEU A 14 -9.46 33.72 -27.31
C LEU A 14 -9.75 33.18 -25.91
N VAL A 15 -11.02 33.10 -25.48
CA VAL A 15 -11.41 32.53 -24.19
C VAL A 15 -11.31 31.00 -24.19
N ALA A 16 -11.55 30.34 -25.34
CA ALA A 16 -11.43 28.91 -25.50
C ALA A 16 -9.97 28.38 -25.42
N THR A 17 -8.98 29.25 -25.76
CA THR A 17 -7.55 28.85 -25.73
C THR A 17 -6.87 29.11 -24.39
N SER A 18 -7.44 29.95 -23.52
CA SER A 18 -6.86 30.25 -22.21
C SER A 18 -7.13 29.18 -21.13
N GLY A 19 -8.11 28.28 -21.33
CA GLY A 19 -8.45 27.20 -20.39
C GLY A 19 -7.54 25.99 -20.46
N CYS A 20 -6.80 25.77 -21.55
CA CYS A 20 -5.99 24.55 -21.74
C CYS A 20 -4.51 24.68 -21.32
N LEU A 21 -4.01 25.89 -21.09
CA LEU A 21 -2.60 26.10 -20.73
C LEU A 21 -2.30 25.80 -19.24
N GLY A 22 -3.28 25.89 -18.35
CA GLY A 22 -3.14 25.56 -16.94
C GLY A 22 -2.93 24.05 -16.69
N PHE A 23 -3.50 23.20 -17.52
CA PHE A 23 -3.34 21.74 -17.44
C PHE A 23 -1.95 21.25 -17.90
N LEU A 24 -1.24 22.06 -18.68
CA LEU A 24 0.09 21.71 -19.23
C LEU A 24 1.26 22.14 -18.34
N SER A 25 1.06 23.00 -17.34
CA SER A 25 2.16 23.64 -16.60
C SER A 25 2.24 23.29 -15.11
N GLY A 26 1.24 22.61 -14.53
CA GLY A 26 1.23 22.23 -13.10
C GLY A 26 1.85 20.84 -12.82
N PRO A 27 2.22 20.56 -11.56
CA PRO A 27 2.54 19.22 -11.12
C PRO A 27 1.30 18.33 -11.22
N ILE A 28 1.51 17.05 -11.57
CA ILE A 28 0.46 16.05 -11.60
C ILE A 28 0.48 15.34 -10.26
N THR A 29 -0.66 15.27 -9.56
CA THR A 29 -0.76 14.61 -8.26
C THR A 29 -1.69 13.40 -8.36
N PHE A 30 -1.24 12.27 -7.82
CA PHE A 30 -2.02 11.06 -7.61
C PHE A 30 -2.04 10.75 -6.12
N SER A 31 -3.18 10.35 -5.58
CA SER A 31 -3.30 9.99 -4.18
C SER A 31 -4.08 8.68 -4.07
N ALA A 32 -3.53 7.70 -3.38
CA ALA A 32 -4.29 6.53 -2.97
C ALA A 32 -5.30 6.90 -1.88
N SER A 33 -6.34 6.09 -1.76
CA SER A 33 -7.19 6.04 -0.56
C SER A 33 -6.47 5.30 0.58
N LYS A 34 -6.95 5.46 1.80
CA LYS A 34 -6.42 4.69 2.94
C LYS A 34 -6.92 3.24 2.83
N ALA A 35 -6.01 2.29 3.03
CA ALA A 35 -6.37 0.92 3.29
C ALA A 35 -6.22 0.67 4.80
N THR A 36 -7.33 0.48 5.50
CA THR A 36 -7.39 0.26 6.95
C THR A 36 -8.13 -1.02 7.28
N VAL A 37 -7.97 -1.50 8.50
CA VAL A 37 -8.75 -2.64 9.02
C VAL A 37 -9.93 -2.10 9.81
N GLY A 38 -11.12 -2.62 9.52
CA GLY A 38 -12.34 -2.24 10.24
C GLY A 38 -12.33 -2.67 11.71
N ASP A 39 -13.03 -1.90 12.56
CA ASP A 39 -13.05 -2.09 14.02
C ASP A 39 -13.49 -3.48 14.44
N ASP A 40 -14.46 -4.10 13.75
CA ASP A 40 -14.95 -5.45 14.07
C ASP A 40 -13.81 -6.51 13.92
N ALA A 41 -13.01 -6.40 12.87
CA ALA A 41 -11.88 -7.30 12.65
C ALA A 41 -10.75 -7.06 13.68
N LEU A 42 -10.49 -5.81 14.05
CA LEU A 42 -9.53 -5.48 15.10
C LEU A 42 -9.95 -6.09 16.44
N GLN A 43 -11.21 -5.93 16.84
CA GLN A 43 -11.74 -6.51 18.08
C GLN A 43 -11.68 -8.04 18.09
N GLN A 44 -12.02 -8.69 16.97
CA GLN A 44 -11.99 -10.14 16.83
C GLN A 44 -10.57 -10.71 16.92
N THR A 45 -9.58 -9.99 16.43
CA THR A 45 -8.20 -10.44 16.27
C THR A 45 -7.28 -9.99 17.40
N GLU A 46 -7.75 -9.08 18.27
CA GLU A 46 -6.96 -8.43 19.34
C GLU A 46 -5.75 -7.64 18.78
N TYR A 47 -5.87 -7.15 17.55
CA TYR A 47 -4.94 -6.19 16.98
C TYR A 47 -5.39 -4.77 17.27
N GLU A 48 -4.43 -3.90 17.50
CA GLU A 48 -4.65 -2.47 17.74
C GLU A 48 -3.95 -1.64 16.65
N GLU A 49 -4.56 -0.52 16.26
CA GLU A 49 -3.95 0.41 15.34
C GLU A 49 -2.74 1.09 16.00
N ALA A 50 -1.56 0.88 15.43
CA ALA A 50 -0.34 1.52 15.88
C ALA A 50 -0.08 2.85 15.17
N ALA A 51 -0.38 2.93 13.87
CA ALA A 51 -0.21 4.16 13.08
C ALA A 51 -0.93 4.08 11.74
N VAL A 52 -1.46 5.23 11.28
CA VAL A 52 -1.89 5.43 9.89
C VAL A 52 -1.24 6.70 9.36
N ASN A 53 -0.35 6.57 8.39
CA ASN A 53 0.45 7.67 7.86
C ASN A 53 0.40 7.74 6.35
N SER A 54 0.52 8.95 5.79
CA SER A 54 0.76 9.16 4.36
C SER A 54 2.24 9.42 4.08
N SER A 55 2.66 9.05 2.88
CA SER A 55 4.00 9.31 2.36
C SER A 55 3.92 9.86 0.95
N GLU A 56 4.53 11.00 0.71
CA GLU A 56 4.58 11.62 -0.61
C GLU A 56 5.91 11.35 -1.30
N VAL A 57 5.84 10.94 -2.56
CA VAL A 57 7.00 10.72 -3.43
C VAL A 57 6.83 11.55 -4.70
N THR A 58 7.77 12.46 -4.96
CA THR A 58 7.80 13.24 -6.20
C THR A 58 8.87 12.69 -7.14
N ARG A 59 8.48 12.43 -8.39
CA ARG A 59 9.35 11.97 -9.47
C ARG A 59 9.18 12.85 -10.69
N THR A 60 10.28 13.14 -11.38
CA THR A 60 10.27 13.84 -12.68
C THR A 60 10.23 12.81 -13.80
N PHE A 61 9.19 12.90 -14.62
CA PHE A 61 9.06 12.09 -15.84
C PHE A 61 9.37 12.97 -17.05
N SER A 62 10.19 12.46 -17.96
CA SER A 62 10.55 13.14 -19.19
C SER A 62 10.21 12.27 -20.40
N ALA A 63 9.44 12.83 -21.32
CA ALA A 63 9.08 12.21 -22.58
C ALA A 63 8.99 13.27 -23.70
N ALA A 64 9.50 12.96 -24.89
CA ALA A 64 9.45 13.81 -26.07
C ALA A 64 9.93 15.27 -25.83
N GLY A 65 10.98 15.45 -25.01
CA GLY A 65 11.56 16.76 -24.70
C GLY A 65 10.75 17.59 -23.68
N GLN A 66 9.72 17.00 -23.07
CA GLN A 66 8.95 17.62 -21.99
C GLN A 66 9.19 16.88 -20.68
N SER A 67 9.28 17.62 -19.56
CA SER A 67 9.41 17.07 -18.24
C SER A 67 8.21 17.44 -17.37
N LYS A 68 7.71 16.50 -16.59
CA LYS A 68 6.62 16.69 -15.63
C LYS A 68 6.99 16.14 -14.26
N ASN A 69 6.75 16.93 -13.23
CA ASN A 69 6.81 16.45 -11.87
C ASN A 69 5.49 15.75 -11.52
N VAL A 70 5.59 14.53 -11.06
CA VAL A 70 4.46 13.73 -10.59
C VAL A 70 4.66 13.49 -9.10
N THR A 71 3.70 13.90 -8.31
CA THR A 71 3.65 13.64 -6.86
C THR A 71 2.66 12.52 -6.60
N VAL A 72 3.09 11.50 -5.88
CA VAL A 72 2.29 10.34 -5.51
C VAL A 72 2.19 10.29 -4.00
N THR A 73 0.95 10.28 -3.48
CA THR A 73 0.67 10.09 -2.06
C THR A 73 0.25 8.63 -1.83
N ASN A 74 1.03 7.92 -1.03
CA ASN A 74 0.75 6.57 -0.57
C ASN A 74 0.26 6.61 0.88
N TRP A 75 -0.45 5.54 1.31
CA TRP A 75 -0.86 5.36 2.69
C TRP A 75 -0.29 4.07 3.26
N VAL A 76 0.06 4.12 4.55
CA VAL A 76 0.52 2.96 5.32
C VAL A 76 -0.28 2.93 6.62
N ALA A 77 -0.99 1.83 6.85
CA ALA A 77 -1.62 1.52 8.13
C ALA A 77 -0.87 0.36 8.78
N MET A 78 -0.56 0.49 10.06
CA MET A 78 0.17 -0.49 10.86
C MET A 78 -0.65 -0.88 12.07
N TYR A 79 -0.73 -2.18 12.32
CA TYR A 79 -1.43 -2.77 13.45
C TYR A 79 -0.49 -3.73 14.17
N GLU A 80 -0.63 -3.78 15.48
CA GLU A 80 0.21 -4.61 16.34
C GLU A 80 -0.68 -5.43 17.29
N ARG A 81 -0.24 -6.66 17.58
CA ARG A 81 -0.84 -7.46 18.63
C ARG A 81 0.21 -7.75 19.71
N THR A 82 -0.15 -7.46 20.94
CA THR A 82 0.67 -7.80 22.11
C THR A 82 0.21 -9.12 22.73
N VAL A 83 1.13 -9.79 23.39
CA VAL A 83 0.85 -10.96 24.22
C VAL A 83 1.49 -10.76 25.59
N ASP A 84 0.82 -11.22 26.62
CA ASP A 84 1.37 -11.20 27.97
C ASP A 84 2.32 -12.40 28.13
N VAL A 85 3.60 -12.11 28.39
CA VAL A 85 4.63 -13.11 28.63
C VAL A 85 4.90 -13.14 30.14
N PRO A 86 4.67 -14.28 30.82
CA PRO A 86 4.93 -14.40 32.25
C PRO A 86 6.30 -13.84 32.63
N VAL A 87 6.35 -12.98 33.69
CA VAL A 87 7.55 -12.32 34.20
C VAL A 87 8.07 -11.18 33.34
N LEU A 88 7.81 -11.18 32.01
CA LEU A 88 8.29 -10.15 31.08
C LEU A 88 7.22 -9.10 30.74
N GLY A 89 5.95 -9.36 31.10
CA GLY A 89 4.80 -8.50 30.79
C GLY A 89 4.45 -8.51 29.30
N GLU A 90 3.68 -7.52 28.88
CA GLU A 90 3.23 -7.37 27.49
C GLU A 90 4.39 -7.21 26.52
N ARG A 91 4.34 -7.95 25.44
CA ARG A 91 5.32 -7.93 24.35
C ARG A 91 4.59 -7.92 23.01
N ARG A 92 5.03 -7.05 22.10
CA ARG A 92 4.59 -7.09 20.70
C ARG A 92 4.97 -8.46 20.11
N ALA A 93 3.95 -9.21 19.70
CA ALA A 93 4.11 -10.54 19.17
C ALA A 93 3.88 -10.62 17.68
N ALA A 94 2.96 -9.80 17.14
CA ALA A 94 2.60 -9.84 15.74
C ALA A 94 2.38 -8.43 15.19
N VAL A 95 2.63 -8.26 13.91
CA VAL A 95 2.37 -7.01 13.17
C VAL A 95 1.59 -7.32 11.90
N PHE A 96 0.69 -6.40 11.53
CA PHE A 96 -0.01 -6.38 10.26
C PHE A 96 0.12 -4.99 9.66
N GLY A 97 0.52 -4.91 8.40
CA GLY A 97 0.63 -3.65 7.68
C GLY A 97 -0.18 -3.69 6.40
N ALA A 98 -0.91 -2.62 6.11
CA ALA A 98 -1.56 -2.38 4.83
C ALA A 98 -0.95 -1.14 4.17
N PHE A 99 -0.51 -1.28 2.93
CA PHE A 99 0.07 -0.21 2.11
C PHE A 99 -0.79 0.00 0.88
N ALA A 100 -1.24 1.24 0.64
CA ALA A 100 -1.99 1.62 -0.54
C ALA A 100 -1.20 2.61 -1.40
N SER A 101 -1.15 2.35 -2.71
CA SER A 101 -0.45 3.18 -3.70
C SER A 101 -1.28 3.33 -4.96
N PRO A 102 -1.47 4.56 -5.49
CA PRO A 102 -2.32 4.80 -6.64
C PRO A 102 -1.70 4.26 -7.93
N GLU A 103 -2.54 3.86 -8.87
CA GLU A 103 -2.10 3.65 -10.24
C GLU A 103 -1.79 5.00 -10.89
N VAL A 104 -0.55 5.20 -11.31
CA VAL A 104 -0.08 6.44 -11.93
C VAL A 104 -0.06 6.28 -13.44
N SER A 105 -0.85 7.07 -14.15
CA SER A 105 -0.83 7.13 -15.61
C SER A 105 -0.39 8.50 -16.10
N VAL A 106 0.75 8.56 -16.78
CA VAL A 106 1.31 9.79 -17.34
C VAL A 106 1.64 9.58 -18.81
N LEU A 107 1.16 10.47 -19.69
CA LEU A 107 1.39 10.42 -21.14
C LEU A 107 0.99 9.08 -21.78
N GLY A 108 -0.09 8.45 -21.28
CA GLY A 108 -0.58 7.15 -21.77
C GLY A 108 0.23 5.93 -21.33
N GLN A 109 1.18 6.10 -20.43
CA GLN A 109 1.93 5.01 -19.81
C GLN A 109 1.59 4.91 -18.32
N THR A 110 1.37 3.69 -17.86
CA THR A 110 1.09 3.41 -16.46
C THR A 110 2.39 3.12 -15.73
N PHE A 111 2.65 3.87 -14.65
CA PHE A 111 3.83 3.76 -13.81
C PHE A 111 3.41 3.44 -12.38
N ASN A 112 3.33 2.18 -12.05
CA ASN A 112 3.29 1.75 -10.65
C ASN A 112 4.13 0.49 -10.52
N PRO A 113 5.30 0.55 -9.87
CA PRO A 113 6.19 -0.61 -9.75
C PRO A 113 5.53 -1.78 -9.00
N ILE A 114 4.57 -1.51 -8.12
CA ILE A 114 3.87 -2.54 -7.34
C ILE A 114 3.07 -3.48 -8.26
N LYS A 115 2.57 -2.98 -9.38
CA LYS A 115 1.84 -3.79 -10.36
C LYS A 115 2.62 -5.05 -10.76
N ASP A 116 3.90 -4.87 -11.03
CA ASP A 116 4.76 -5.90 -11.61
C ASP A 116 5.52 -6.72 -10.55
N TYR A 117 5.49 -6.29 -9.28
CA TYR A 117 6.16 -7.03 -8.21
C TYR A 117 5.44 -8.34 -7.90
N SER A 118 6.20 -9.42 -7.82
CA SER A 118 5.79 -10.69 -7.23
C SER A 118 5.70 -10.60 -5.70
N ASP A 119 5.01 -11.54 -5.07
CA ASP A 119 4.95 -11.61 -3.60
C ASP A 119 6.34 -11.75 -2.97
N ARG A 120 7.27 -12.42 -3.64
CA ARG A 120 8.67 -12.52 -3.20
C ARG A 120 9.37 -11.15 -3.20
N GLU A 121 9.15 -10.33 -4.22
CA GLU A 121 9.72 -8.99 -4.29
C GLU A 121 9.09 -8.08 -3.24
N LEU A 122 7.78 -8.17 -3.02
CA LEU A 122 7.09 -7.46 -1.95
C LEU A 122 7.57 -7.88 -0.55
N ALA A 123 7.77 -9.18 -0.33
CA ALA A 123 8.38 -9.70 0.90
C ALA A 123 9.79 -9.12 1.11
N SER A 124 10.58 -9.04 0.04
CA SER A 124 11.94 -8.47 0.11
C SER A 124 11.92 -6.96 0.43
N LEU A 125 10.92 -6.22 -0.05
CA LEU A 125 10.71 -4.82 0.33
C LEU A 125 10.32 -4.70 1.81
N ALA A 126 9.43 -5.55 2.30
CA ALA A 126 9.08 -5.61 3.72
C ALA A 126 10.30 -5.92 4.59
N GLN A 127 11.14 -6.87 4.18
CA GLN A 127 12.39 -7.19 4.88
C GLN A 127 13.31 -5.97 5.02
N GLN A 128 13.40 -5.11 4.01
CA GLN A 128 14.23 -3.90 4.05
C GLN A 128 13.71 -2.85 5.05
N GLN A 129 12.41 -2.87 5.38
CA GLN A 129 11.81 -1.96 6.35
C GLN A 129 12.00 -2.40 7.80
N TYR A 130 12.20 -3.71 8.04
CA TYR A 130 12.32 -4.27 9.38
C TYR A 130 13.75 -4.74 9.63
N SER A 131 14.51 -3.96 10.42
CA SER A 131 15.87 -4.34 10.83
C SER A 131 15.83 -5.67 11.59
N GLY A 132 16.66 -6.62 11.16
CA GLY A 132 16.75 -7.96 11.77
C GLY A 132 15.74 -8.98 11.24
N LEU A 133 14.90 -8.64 10.25
CA LEU A 133 14.05 -9.60 9.56
C LEU A 133 14.82 -10.23 8.39
N SER A 134 14.80 -11.56 8.32
CA SER A 134 15.29 -12.34 7.18
C SER A 134 14.18 -13.24 6.68
N ILE A 135 13.80 -13.12 5.41
CA ILE A 135 12.71 -13.88 4.80
C ILE A 135 13.30 -14.99 3.91
N GLY A 136 12.95 -16.23 4.23
CA GLY A 136 13.36 -17.45 3.53
C GLY A 136 12.40 -17.84 2.39
N ASP A 137 12.19 -19.12 2.18
CA ASP A 137 11.38 -19.64 1.09
C ASP A 137 9.87 -19.54 1.36
N SER A 138 9.08 -19.56 0.29
CA SER A 138 7.63 -19.66 0.39
C SER A 138 7.26 -21.11 0.76
N VAL A 139 6.37 -21.24 1.74
CA VAL A 139 5.92 -22.53 2.29
C VAL A 139 4.45 -22.82 1.98
N GLY A 140 3.79 -21.95 1.26
CA GLY A 140 2.41 -22.15 0.81
C GLY A 140 1.75 -20.88 0.29
N THR A 141 0.65 -21.09 -0.40
CA THR A 141 -0.26 -20.03 -0.87
C THR A 141 -1.69 -20.46 -0.55
N ARG A 142 -2.53 -19.52 -0.18
CA ARG A 142 -3.96 -19.74 0.07
C ARG A 142 -4.77 -18.57 -0.46
N GLU A 143 -6.03 -18.80 -0.74
CA GLU A 143 -6.97 -17.76 -1.13
C GLU A 143 -7.69 -17.19 0.10
N VAL A 144 -7.83 -15.87 0.16
CA VAL A 144 -8.58 -15.14 1.21
C VAL A 144 -9.46 -14.09 0.55
N GLY A 145 -10.71 -13.95 1.04
CA GLY A 145 -11.58 -12.84 0.65
C GLY A 145 -11.08 -11.53 1.24
N THR A 146 -10.89 -10.51 0.42
CA THR A 146 -10.48 -9.16 0.85
C THR A 146 -10.97 -8.12 -0.15
N LEU A 147 -11.39 -6.93 0.30
CA LEU A 147 -11.82 -5.82 -0.56
C LEU A 147 -12.80 -6.27 -1.68
N ASN A 148 -13.82 -7.06 -1.31
CA ASN A 148 -14.83 -7.63 -2.20
C ASN A 148 -14.31 -8.52 -3.33
N GLN A 149 -13.12 -9.09 -3.21
CA GLN A 149 -12.51 -10.02 -4.16
C GLN A 149 -11.75 -11.13 -3.43
N THR A 150 -11.34 -12.15 -4.16
CA THR A 150 -10.44 -13.19 -3.63
C THR A 150 -9.01 -12.83 -4.01
N ALA A 151 -8.09 -12.95 -3.05
CA ALA A 151 -6.68 -12.71 -3.24
C ALA A 151 -5.84 -13.91 -2.81
N ASP A 152 -4.78 -14.18 -3.55
CA ASP A 152 -3.74 -15.11 -3.13
C ASP A 152 -2.90 -14.49 -2.02
N VAL A 153 -2.67 -15.26 -0.95
CA VAL A 153 -1.81 -14.89 0.17
C VAL A 153 -0.66 -15.87 0.24
N THR A 154 0.53 -15.41 -0.08
CA THR A 154 1.74 -16.23 -0.02
C THR A 154 2.33 -16.19 1.38
N LYS A 155 2.63 -17.37 1.94
CA LYS A 155 3.27 -17.55 3.24
C LYS A 155 4.74 -17.90 3.07
N PHE A 156 5.61 -17.16 3.74
CA PHE A 156 7.04 -17.38 3.77
C PHE A 156 7.49 -17.75 5.17
N GLU A 157 8.54 -18.56 5.27
CA GLU A 157 9.31 -18.72 6.51
C GLU A 157 10.35 -17.61 6.63
N GLY A 158 10.75 -17.31 7.87
CA GLY A 158 11.78 -16.30 8.11
C GLY A 158 12.28 -16.34 9.54
N THR A 159 13.21 -15.46 9.85
CA THR A 159 13.71 -15.23 11.21
C THR A 159 13.67 -13.74 11.52
N ALA A 160 13.31 -13.38 12.74
CA ALA A 160 13.36 -12.03 13.25
C ALA A 160 14.33 -11.96 14.44
N THR A 161 15.25 -11.00 14.42
CA THR A 161 16.16 -10.72 15.53
C THR A 161 15.52 -9.66 16.43
N LEU A 162 15.25 -10.02 17.68
CA LEU A 162 14.71 -9.15 18.71
C LEU A 162 15.77 -8.17 19.23
N SER A 163 15.35 -7.11 19.91
CA SER A 163 16.22 -6.07 20.49
C SER A 163 17.30 -6.62 21.43
N GLY A 164 17.11 -7.83 21.99
CA GLY A 164 18.09 -8.53 22.82
C GLY A 164 19.09 -9.41 22.07
N GLY A 165 19.08 -9.40 20.72
CA GLY A 165 19.92 -10.25 19.87
C GLY A 165 19.42 -11.70 19.74
N GLN A 166 18.28 -12.04 20.33
CA GLN A 166 17.66 -13.35 20.21
C GLN A 166 16.92 -13.45 18.87
N SER A 167 17.11 -14.57 18.14
CA SER A 167 16.38 -14.87 16.93
C SER A 167 15.14 -15.71 17.22
N VAL A 168 14.07 -15.38 16.50
CA VAL A 168 12.78 -16.08 16.57
C VAL A 168 12.37 -16.44 15.15
N ASP A 169 11.95 -17.70 14.94
CA ASP A 169 11.38 -18.13 13.67
C ASP A 169 10.00 -17.49 13.49
N VAL A 170 9.76 -16.93 12.32
CA VAL A 170 8.53 -16.21 11.99
C VAL A 170 7.90 -16.72 10.70
N TYR A 171 6.60 -16.51 10.57
CA TYR A 171 5.91 -16.54 9.29
C TYR A 171 5.70 -15.11 8.80
N VAL A 172 5.83 -14.94 7.48
CA VAL A 172 5.52 -13.69 6.78
C VAL A 172 4.46 -13.99 5.73
N HIS A 173 3.34 -13.31 5.79
CA HIS A 173 2.27 -13.40 4.81
C HIS A 173 2.27 -12.15 3.96
N VAL A 174 2.16 -12.32 2.65
CA VAL A 174 2.13 -11.21 1.69
C VAL A 174 1.00 -11.43 0.71
N THR A 175 0.24 -10.39 0.44
CA THR A 175 -0.75 -10.35 -0.62
C THR A 175 -0.78 -8.98 -1.28
N LYS A 176 -1.24 -8.95 -2.53
CA LYS A 176 -1.44 -7.73 -3.31
C LYS A 176 -2.75 -7.83 -4.06
N VAL A 177 -3.56 -6.79 -3.94
CA VAL A 177 -4.81 -6.65 -4.71
C VAL A 177 -4.87 -5.28 -5.37
N LYS A 178 -5.60 -5.18 -6.49
CA LYS A 178 -5.98 -3.91 -7.08
C LYS A 178 -7.44 -3.62 -6.71
N HIS A 179 -7.70 -2.46 -6.11
CA HIS A 179 -9.02 -2.01 -5.71
C HIS A 179 -9.17 -0.52 -5.98
N ASP A 180 -10.26 -0.11 -6.62
CA ASP A 180 -10.62 1.28 -6.94
C ASP A 180 -9.49 2.14 -7.58
N GLY A 181 -8.64 1.51 -8.39
CA GLY A 181 -7.52 2.19 -9.06
C GLY A 181 -6.22 2.21 -8.26
N ASP A 182 -6.22 1.73 -7.03
CA ASP A 182 -5.04 1.62 -6.18
C ASP A 182 -4.54 0.17 -6.08
N PHE A 183 -3.27 0.01 -5.77
CA PHE A 183 -2.69 -1.26 -5.36
C PHE A 183 -2.59 -1.29 -3.84
N VAL A 184 -3.28 -2.24 -3.24
CA VAL A 184 -3.22 -2.52 -1.80
C VAL A 184 -2.35 -3.74 -1.57
N VAL A 185 -1.29 -3.58 -0.78
CA VAL A 185 -0.38 -4.65 -0.36
C VAL A 185 -0.56 -4.84 1.14
N ALA A 186 -0.83 -6.07 1.57
CA ALA A 186 -0.84 -6.39 2.99
C ALA A 186 0.30 -7.34 3.34
N VAL A 187 0.92 -7.11 4.50
CA VAL A 187 2.01 -7.92 5.05
C VAL A 187 1.71 -8.21 6.52
N ALA A 188 1.76 -9.49 6.91
CA ALA A 188 1.68 -9.88 8.31
C ALA A 188 2.95 -10.63 8.71
N ILE A 189 3.43 -10.41 9.94
CA ILE A 189 4.63 -11.05 10.49
C ILE A 189 4.33 -11.47 11.90
N TYR A 190 4.54 -12.76 12.22
CA TYR A 190 4.35 -13.30 13.57
C TYR A 190 5.24 -14.52 13.83
N PRO A 191 5.57 -14.85 15.11
CA PRO A 191 6.31 -16.04 15.48
C PRO A 191 5.61 -17.33 15.05
N GLN A 192 6.35 -18.29 14.52
CA GLN A 192 5.80 -19.58 14.07
C GLN A 192 5.10 -20.38 15.19
N ARG A 193 5.49 -20.12 16.45
CA ARG A 193 4.93 -20.77 17.64
C ARG A 193 3.66 -20.12 18.18
N LEU A 194 3.15 -19.11 17.49
CA LEU A 194 1.93 -18.41 17.88
C LEU A 194 0.74 -19.08 17.21
N ASP A 195 0.09 -19.98 17.96
CA ASP A 195 -1.06 -20.73 17.44
C ASP A 195 -2.26 -19.82 17.12
N GLY A 196 -3.03 -20.16 16.08
CA GLY A 196 -4.22 -19.43 15.67
C GLY A 196 -3.95 -18.08 15.01
N GLU A 197 -2.70 -17.71 14.76
CA GLU A 197 -2.38 -16.39 14.23
C GLU A 197 -2.68 -16.26 12.73
N GLN A 198 -2.61 -17.36 11.98
CA GLN A 198 -2.97 -17.34 10.57
C GLN A 198 -4.46 -17.00 10.37
N GLU A 199 -5.33 -17.55 11.19
CA GLU A 199 -6.78 -17.27 11.18
C GLU A 199 -7.06 -15.81 11.51
N LYS A 200 -6.30 -15.21 12.43
CA LYS A 200 -6.37 -13.78 12.74
C LYS A 200 -5.92 -12.93 11.55
N VAL A 201 -4.83 -13.31 10.88
CA VAL A 201 -4.37 -12.63 9.65
C VAL A 201 -5.44 -12.70 8.56
N ASP A 202 -6.12 -13.83 8.39
CA ASP A 202 -7.19 -13.99 7.41
C ASP A 202 -8.41 -13.12 7.77
N ALA A 203 -8.74 -12.98 9.06
CA ALA A 203 -9.79 -12.08 9.53
C ALA A 203 -9.43 -10.60 9.29
N LEU A 204 -8.16 -10.19 9.54
CA LEU A 204 -7.69 -8.84 9.23
C LEU A 204 -7.76 -8.52 7.72
N LEU A 205 -7.34 -9.47 6.87
CA LEU A 205 -7.44 -9.33 5.42
C LEU A 205 -8.89 -9.20 4.96
N SER A 206 -9.78 -10.01 5.54
CA SER A 206 -11.22 -9.97 5.21
C SER A 206 -11.90 -8.69 5.71
N GLY A 207 -11.39 -8.10 6.78
CA GLY A 207 -11.84 -6.84 7.35
C GLY A 207 -11.14 -5.59 6.79
N LEU A 208 -10.33 -5.72 5.72
CA LEU A 208 -9.75 -4.54 5.06
C LEU A 208 -10.84 -3.68 4.41
N GLU A 209 -10.72 -2.39 4.62
CA GLU A 209 -11.53 -1.31 4.05
C GLU A 209 -10.62 -0.37 3.23
N HIS A 210 -11.14 0.08 2.05
CA HIS A 210 -10.35 0.92 1.14
C HIS A 210 -11.26 1.84 0.32
#